data_a2c10673aee71ed3cb76ed031b0436d8
#
_entry.id   a2c10673aee71ed3cb76ed031b0436d8
#
_cell.length_a   1.000
_cell.length_b   1.000
_cell.length_c   1.000
_cell.angle_alpha   90.00
_cell.angle_beta   90.00
_cell.angle_gamma   90.00
#
_symmetry.space_group_name_H-M   'P 1'
#
loop_
_entity.id
_entity.type
_entity.pdbx_description
1 polymer ?
#
loop_
_entity_poly.entity_id
_entity_poly.type
_entity_poly.pdbx_seq_one_letter_code
_entity_poly.pdbx_strand_id
1 'polypeptide(L)'
;FSMKGHQLQLQEAFPAFTAMLEDEFADFDYHIMVVDAGTSALLPNCDACYDCTGCMLPGCAEYDGPEDYPCKGPFVVCDVTSGAGVTITGNFGATNKRCDLFGGNRYIVKGEPNTEAMFKCIATVGEGPKTPVPMTVMQDALTPDMLSGGCNDDFLRKDALLAVIVLNGDQDDLTPGTPQDWYDAVVAAKGGNEEAIVTLVLSNDLDLPNPKCPGPVLGPNPLRLFAEAAAHGRFETIC
;
A
#
# COMPACT_ATOMS: atom_id res chain seq x y z
N PHE A 1 12.41 -6.62 9.42
CA PHE A 1 11.62 -5.96 10.48
C PHE A 1 10.13 -6.20 10.23
N SER A 2 9.36 -6.57 11.27
CA SER A 2 7.90 -6.68 11.12
C SER A 2 7.29 -5.29 10.98
N MET A 3 6.59 -5.05 9.88
CA MET A 3 5.87 -3.79 9.62
C MET A 3 4.57 -3.65 10.41
N LYS A 4 4.15 -4.68 11.16
CA LYS A 4 2.87 -4.69 11.89
C LYS A 4 2.70 -3.47 12.82
N GLY A 5 3.75 -3.12 13.58
CA GLY A 5 3.70 -1.95 14.48
C GLY A 5 3.49 -0.63 13.73
N HIS A 6 4.14 -0.48 12.58
CA HIS A 6 4.03 0.74 11.75
C HIS A 6 2.69 0.83 11.01
N GLN A 7 2.13 -0.32 10.60
CA GLN A 7 0.76 -0.36 10.06
C GLN A 7 -0.27 0.09 11.11
N LEU A 8 -0.11 -0.34 12.36
CA LEU A 8 -0.97 0.12 13.46
C LEU A 8 -0.81 1.62 13.72
N GLN A 9 0.41 2.14 13.75
CA GLN A 9 0.66 3.58 13.91
C GLN A 9 0.05 4.41 12.77
N LEU A 10 0.14 3.92 11.52
CA LEU A 10 -0.52 4.56 10.37
C LEU A 10 -2.03 4.59 10.55
N GLN A 11 -2.63 3.49 10.98
CA GLN A 11 -4.07 3.41 11.24
C GLN A 11 -4.52 4.32 12.38
N GLU A 12 -3.72 4.45 13.44
CA GLU A 12 -3.98 5.35 14.56
C GLU A 12 -3.86 6.83 14.15
N ALA A 13 -2.96 7.15 13.21
CA ALA A 13 -2.80 8.50 12.69
C ALA A 13 -3.85 8.90 11.65
N PHE A 14 -4.53 7.94 11.03
CA PHE A 14 -5.45 8.19 9.92
C PHE A 14 -6.64 9.10 10.26
N PRO A 15 -7.29 9.03 11.44
CA PRO A 15 -8.37 9.95 11.80
C PRO A 15 -7.92 11.43 11.81
N ALA A 16 -6.70 11.70 12.26
CA ALA A 16 -6.15 13.05 12.22
C ALA A 16 -5.85 13.51 10.78
N PHE A 17 -5.39 12.59 9.94
CA PHE A 17 -5.16 12.85 8.53
C PHE A 17 -6.46 13.16 7.78
N THR A 18 -7.51 12.37 7.98
CA THR A 18 -8.83 12.61 7.36
C THR A 18 -9.46 13.90 7.86
N ALA A 19 -9.36 14.21 9.16
CA ALA A 19 -9.84 15.48 9.68
C ALA A 19 -9.12 16.68 9.04
N MET A 20 -7.81 16.58 8.83
CA MET A 20 -7.05 17.61 8.12
C MET A 20 -7.49 17.74 6.64
N LEU A 21 -7.75 16.60 5.96
CA LEU A 21 -8.27 16.63 4.58
C LEU A 21 -9.66 17.29 4.50
N GLU A 22 -10.51 17.03 5.48
CA GLU A 22 -11.85 17.62 5.53
C GLU A 22 -11.84 19.12 5.88
N ASP A 23 -10.89 19.57 6.68
CA ASP A 23 -10.76 20.98 7.11
C ASP A 23 -10.03 21.82 6.06
N GLU A 24 -8.81 21.40 5.68
CA GLU A 24 -7.94 22.17 4.78
C GLU A 24 -8.28 21.99 3.29
N PHE A 25 -8.89 20.85 2.93
CA PHE A 25 -9.21 20.46 1.56
C PHE A 25 -10.69 20.16 1.36
N ALA A 26 -11.58 20.83 2.12
CA ALA A 26 -13.03 20.60 2.09
C ALA A 26 -13.63 20.69 0.69
N ASP A 27 -13.10 21.56 -0.16
CA ASP A 27 -13.57 21.79 -1.54
C ASP A 27 -12.92 20.84 -2.56
N PHE A 28 -11.92 20.05 -2.14
CA PHE A 28 -11.22 19.12 -3.01
C PHE A 28 -11.78 17.70 -2.86
N ASP A 29 -11.75 17.00 -3.97
CA ASP A 29 -12.02 15.57 -3.99
C ASP A 29 -10.70 14.77 -3.82
N TYR A 30 -10.78 13.58 -3.22
CA TYR A 30 -9.62 12.73 -3.01
C TYR A 30 -9.92 11.25 -3.25
N HIS A 31 -8.90 10.52 -3.70
CA HIS A 31 -8.88 9.08 -3.76
C HIS A 31 -7.72 8.54 -2.89
N ILE A 32 -7.96 7.50 -2.09
CA ILE A 32 -6.92 6.87 -1.28
C ILE A 32 -6.87 5.38 -1.60
N MET A 33 -5.77 4.94 -2.16
CA MET A 33 -5.52 3.55 -2.51
C MET A 33 -4.36 3.00 -1.70
N VAL A 34 -4.49 1.78 -1.26
CA VAL A 34 -3.38 1.01 -0.66
C VAL A 34 -3.02 -0.11 -1.63
N VAL A 35 -1.74 -0.32 -1.86
CA VAL A 35 -1.20 -1.47 -2.59
C VAL A 35 -0.26 -2.26 -1.69
N ASP A 36 -0.29 -3.58 -1.81
CA ASP A 36 0.62 -4.45 -1.07
C ASP A 36 1.99 -4.47 -1.76
N ALA A 37 3.08 -4.45 -1.00
CA ALA A 37 4.45 -4.46 -1.51
C ALA A 37 4.88 -5.79 -2.16
N GLY A 38 3.99 -6.75 -2.30
CA GLY A 38 4.23 -8.03 -2.97
C GLY A 38 3.70 -8.07 -4.40
N THR A 39 4.44 -8.69 -5.32
CA THR A 39 4.00 -8.90 -6.72
C THR A 39 2.88 -9.93 -6.86
N SER A 40 2.57 -10.67 -5.81
CA SER A 40 1.41 -11.54 -5.71
C SER A 40 0.71 -11.28 -4.39
N ALA A 41 -0.56 -10.94 -4.46
CA ALA A 41 -1.35 -10.82 -3.23
C ALA A 41 -1.30 -12.14 -2.47
N LEU A 42 -0.95 -12.05 -1.19
CA LEU A 42 -1.07 -13.18 -0.29
C LEU A 42 -2.57 -13.33 0.01
N LEU A 43 -3.23 -14.13 -0.82
CA LEU A 43 -4.58 -14.55 -0.49
C LEU A 43 -4.55 -15.52 0.69
N PRO A 44 -5.59 -15.54 1.51
CA PRO A 44 -5.72 -16.57 2.53
C PRO A 44 -5.51 -17.94 1.90
N ASN A 45 -4.71 -18.78 2.53
CA ASN A 45 -4.51 -20.15 2.05
C ASN A 45 -5.79 -20.97 2.28
N CYS A 46 -6.71 -20.86 1.33
CA CYS A 46 -8.02 -21.47 1.39
C CYS A 46 -7.97 -23.00 1.30
N ASP A 47 -6.91 -23.53 0.68
CA ASP A 47 -6.73 -25.00 0.54
C ASP A 47 -6.36 -25.62 1.89
N ALA A 48 -5.65 -24.89 2.75
CA ALA A 48 -5.22 -25.38 4.05
C ALA A 48 -6.26 -25.16 5.17
N CYS A 49 -7.19 -24.25 4.98
CA CYS A 49 -8.14 -23.83 6.02
C CYS A 49 -9.58 -23.78 5.51
N TYR A 50 -9.98 -24.69 4.63
CA TYR A 50 -11.29 -24.71 3.97
C TYR A 50 -12.49 -24.59 4.93
N ASP A 51 -12.39 -25.09 6.15
CA ASP A 51 -13.43 -25.03 7.18
C ASP A 51 -12.95 -24.44 8.52
N CYS A 52 -11.69 -24.03 8.60
CA CYS A 52 -11.00 -23.62 9.83
C CYS A 52 -11.17 -24.60 11.02
N THR A 53 -11.79 -25.76 10.81
CA THR A 53 -11.89 -26.82 11.79
C THR A 53 -10.61 -27.66 11.75
N GLY A 54 -9.73 -27.44 12.71
CA GLY A 54 -8.44 -28.13 12.78
C GLY A 54 -7.26 -27.47 12.09
N CYS A 55 -7.45 -26.28 11.52
CA CYS A 55 -6.35 -25.50 10.98
C CYS A 55 -5.51 -24.89 12.11
N MET A 56 -4.25 -25.34 12.20
CA MET A 56 -3.27 -24.81 13.17
C MET A 56 -2.43 -23.67 12.59
N LEU A 57 -2.79 -23.13 11.40
CA LEU A 57 -2.09 -22.01 10.82
C LEU A 57 -2.46 -20.71 11.55
N PRO A 58 -1.47 -19.82 11.78
CA PRO A 58 -1.74 -18.47 12.27
C PRO A 58 -2.73 -17.80 11.33
N GLY A 59 -3.76 -17.27 11.71
CA GLY A 59 -4.79 -16.65 10.84
C GLY A 59 -6.14 -17.33 10.91
N CYS A 60 -6.25 -18.64 11.13
CA CYS A 60 -7.52 -19.26 11.40
C CYS A 60 -7.99 -19.04 12.86
N ALA A 61 -7.07 -18.79 13.78
CA ALA A 61 -7.39 -18.58 15.21
C ALA A 61 -7.96 -17.18 15.51
N GLU A 62 -7.86 -16.24 14.58
CA GLU A 62 -8.34 -14.85 14.75
C GLU A 62 -9.71 -14.60 14.07
N TYR A 63 -10.37 -15.64 13.56
CA TYR A 63 -11.65 -15.51 12.88
C TYR A 63 -12.83 -15.70 13.82
N ASP A 64 -13.68 -14.70 13.91
CA ASP A 64 -14.94 -14.74 14.66
C ASP A 64 -16.05 -15.53 13.94
N GLY A 65 -15.74 -16.28 12.90
CA GLY A 65 -16.71 -17.18 12.30
C GLY A 65 -16.57 -17.40 10.78
N PRO A 66 -17.23 -18.42 10.28
CA PRO A 66 -17.15 -18.83 8.88
C PRO A 66 -17.78 -17.86 7.87
N GLU A 67 -18.55 -16.87 8.31
CA GLU A 67 -19.22 -15.95 7.39
C GLU A 67 -18.31 -14.84 6.87
N ASP A 68 -17.27 -14.47 7.64
CA ASP A 68 -16.31 -13.42 7.27
C ASP A 68 -15.06 -13.95 6.55
N TYR A 69 -14.96 -15.27 6.37
CA TYR A 69 -13.76 -15.88 5.79
C TYR A 69 -13.69 -15.68 4.27
N PRO A 70 -12.65 -15.03 3.75
CA PRO A 70 -12.56 -14.65 2.33
C PRO A 70 -12.56 -15.85 1.37
N CYS A 71 -12.24 -17.06 1.84
CA CYS A 71 -12.29 -18.28 1.02
C CYS A 71 -13.71 -18.68 0.60
N LYS A 72 -14.75 -18.08 1.16
CA LYS A 72 -16.15 -18.35 0.77
C LYS A 72 -16.67 -17.44 -0.34
N GLY A 73 -15.95 -16.36 -0.64
CA GLY A 73 -16.28 -15.45 -1.74
C GLY A 73 -15.44 -15.73 -2.99
N PRO A 74 -15.97 -15.46 -4.18
CA PRO A 74 -15.15 -15.55 -5.39
C PRO A 74 -14.05 -14.49 -5.33
N PHE A 75 -12.79 -14.93 -5.52
CA PHE A 75 -11.71 -14.02 -5.85
C PHE A 75 -11.87 -13.54 -7.30
N VAL A 76 -11.60 -12.26 -7.50
CA VAL A 76 -11.53 -11.69 -8.85
C VAL A 76 -10.07 -11.52 -9.26
N VAL A 77 -9.82 -11.41 -10.54
CA VAL A 77 -8.46 -11.26 -11.09
C VAL A 77 -7.70 -10.13 -10.40
N CYS A 78 -8.35 -9.01 -10.12
CA CYS A 78 -7.73 -7.88 -9.46
C CYS A 78 -7.29 -8.15 -8.01
N ASP A 79 -7.81 -9.18 -7.36
CA ASP A 79 -7.37 -9.54 -5.99
C ASP A 79 -5.97 -10.18 -5.98
N VAL A 80 -5.49 -10.65 -7.13
CA VAL A 80 -4.18 -11.29 -7.31
C VAL A 80 -3.26 -10.54 -8.27
N THR A 81 -3.69 -9.41 -8.80
CA THR A 81 -2.91 -8.61 -9.74
C THR A 81 -1.96 -7.68 -8.99
N SER A 82 -0.66 -7.72 -9.33
CA SER A 82 0.34 -6.79 -8.81
C SER A 82 -0.07 -5.35 -9.08
N GLY A 83 0.05 -4.49 -8.08
CA GLY A 83 -0.31 -3.08 -8.20
C GLY A 83 -1.80 -2.76 -8.12
N ALA A 84 -2.68 -3.75 -8.05
CA ALA A 84 -4.10 -3.49 -7.83
C ALA A 84 -4.34 -2.97 -6.40
N GLY A 85 -5.25 -2.01 -6.25
CA GLY A 85 -5.67 -1.52 -4.95
C GLY A 85 -6.20 -2.66 -4.08
N VAL A 86 -5.78 -2.68 -2.83
CA VAL A 86 -6.13 -3.74 -1.86
C VAL A 86 -7.59 -3.64 -1.47
N THR A 87 -8.35 -4.72 -1.68
CA THR A 87 -9.69 -4.92 -1.13
C THR A 87 -9.80 -6.21 -0.33
N ILE A 88 -8.78 -7.04 -0.40
CA ILE A 88 -8.65 -8.27 0.39
C ILE A 88 -7.18 -8.63 0.53
N THR A 89 -6.77 -8.99 1.71
CA THR A 89 -5.46 -9.58 1.99
C THR A 89 -5.63 -10.74 2.95
N GLY A 90 -4.82 -11.77 2.79
CA GLY A 90 -4.79 -12.92 3.68
C GLY A 90 -3.36 -13.22 4.09
N ASN A 91 -3.01 -12.90 5.33
CA ASN A 91 -1.73 -13.25 5.91
C ASN A 91 -1.78 -13.09 7.43
N PHE A 92 -0.72 -13.48 8.10
CA PHE A 92 -0.59 -13.23 9.53
C PHE A 92 -0.65 -11.72 9.81
N GLY A 93 -1.63 -11.34 10.63
CA GLY A 93 -1.87 -9.93 10.97
C GLY A 93 -2.55 -9.10 9.89
N ALA A 94 -2.96 -9.68 8.75
CA ALA A 94 -3.79 -9.03 7.76
C ALA A 94 -5.26 -8.95 8.22
N THR A 95 -6.07 -8.16 7.51
CA THR A 95 -7.51 -8.07 7.78
C THR A 95 -8.21 -9.41 7.57
N ASN A 96 -7.74 -10.21 6.61
CA ASN A 96 -8.29 -11.52 6.26
C ASN A 96 -9.81 -11.51 5.95
N LYS A 97 -10.32 -10.42 5.47
CA LYS A 97 -11.71 -10.26 5.00
C LYS A 97 -11.76 -9.27 3.84
N ARG A 98 -12.85 -9.29 3.11
CA ARG A 98 -13.09 -8.32 2.04
C ARG A 98 -13.47 -6.96 2.63
N CYS A 99 -12.85 -5.92 2.10
CA CYS A 99 -13.18 -4.54 2.40
C CYS A 99 -14.12 -4.04 1.30
N ASP A 100 -15.38 -3.84 1.64
CA ASP A 100 -16.42 -3.41 0.68
C ASP A 100 -16.41 -1.89 0.56
N LEU A 101 -15.53 -1.38 -0.32
CA LEU A 101 -15.41 0.04 -0.61
C LEU A 101 -16.60 0.54 -1.44
N PHE A 102 -16.98 1.79 -1.21
CA PHE A 102 -18.12 2.41 -1.87
C PHE A 102 -17.98 2.37 -3.41
N GLY A 103 -19.07 2.07 -4.09
CA GLY A 103 -19.11 1.96 -5.55
C GLY A 103 -18.40 0.73 -6.14
N GLY A 104 -17.89 -0.16 -5.31
CA GLY A 104 -17.09 -1.32 -5.77
C GLY A 104 -15.68 -0.94 -6.22
N ASN A 105 -15.22 0.26 -5.88
CA ASN A 105 -13.87 0.74 -6.17
C ASN A 105 -12.81 -0.07 -5.41
N ARG A 106 -11.55 0.04 -5.84
CA ARG A 106 -10.40 -0.49 -5.12
C ARG A 106 -9.60 0.62 -4.41
N TYR A 107 -10.26 1.72 -4.15
CA TYR A 107 -9.74 2.89 -3.43
C TYR A 107 -10.90 3.61 -2.74
N ILE A 108 -10.59 4.31 -1.66
CA ILE A 108 -11.51 5.17 -0.95
C ILE A 108 -11.73 6.44 -1.77
N VAL A 109 -12.96 6.88 -1.87
CA VAL A 109 -13.36 8.17 -2.46
C VAL A 109 -13.86 9.11 -1.38
N LYS A 110 -13.88 10.41 -1.66
CA LYS A 110 -14.52 11.38 -0.78
C LYS A 110 -16.00 11.01 -0.59
N GLY A 111 -16.44 10.96 0.66
CA GLY A 111 -17.80 10.52 1.02
C GLY A 111 -17.93 9.01 1.21
N GLU A 112 -16.83 8.28 1.26
CA GLU A 112 -16.81 6.86 1.67
C GLU A 112 -17.51 6.69 3.01
N PRO A 113 -18.55 5.85 3.11
CA PRO A 113 -19.15 5.54 4.41
C PRO A 113 -18.13 4.88 5.34
N ASN A 114 -18.00 5.40 6.57
CA ASN A 114 -17.04 4.90 7.55
C ASN A 114 -15.59 4.87 7.04
N THR A 115 -15.13 5.97 6.45
CA THR A 115 -13.79 6.14 5.85
C THR A 115 -12.67 5.57 6.72
N GLU A 116 -12.70 5.82 8.04
CA GLU A 116 -11.70 5.31 8.99
C GLU A 116 -11.69 3.76 9.02
N ALA A 117 -12.85 3.14 9.14
CA ALA A 117 -12.96 1.68 9.17
C ALA A 117 -12.53 1.05 7.84
N MET A 118 -12.87 1.68 6.71
CA MET A 118 -12.46 1.22 5.38
C MET A 118 -10.95 1.37 5.19
N PHE A 119 -10.37 2.50 5.59
CA PHE A 119 -8.91 2.65 5.55
C PHE A 119 -8.21 1.61 6.42
N LYS A 120 -8.65 1.42 7.64
CA LYS A 120 -8.11 0.38 8.52
C LYS A 120 -8.20 -1.00 7.88
N CYS A 121 -9.30 -1.29 7.19
CA CYS A 121 -9.49 -2.55 6.48
C CYS A 121 -8.42 -2.74 5.38
N ILE A 122 -8.28 -1.79 4.44
CA ILE A 122 -7.35 -1.92 3.31
C ILE A 122 -5.89 -1.74 3.72
N ALA A 123 -5.59 -0.99 4.78
CA ALA A 123 -4.23 -0.74 5.26
C ALA A 123 -3.68 -1.85 6.17
N THR A 124 -4.53 -2.81 6.61
CA THR A 124 -4.09 -3.97 7.39
C THR A 124 -3.66 -5.10 6.45
N VAL A 125 -2.57 -4.89 5.73
CA VAL A 125 -2.03 -5.86 4.76
C VAL A 125 -1.26 -7.00 5.43
N GLY A 126 -0.97 -6.90 6.73
CA GLY A 126 -0.29 -7.94 7.51
C GLY A 126 1.22 -8.02 7.26
N GLU A 127 1.78 -9.18 7.57
CA GLU A 127 3.18 -9.46 7.28
C GLU A 127 3.32 -9.76 5.79
N GLY A 128 3.96 -8.86 5.05
CA GLY A 128 4.17 -8.96 3.61
C GLY A 128 5.12 -10.10 3.21
N PRO A 129 5.41 -10.24 1.93
CA PRO A 129 6.34 -11.22 1.43
C PRO A 129 7.73 -11.00 2.06
N LYS A 130 8.55 -12.07 2.11
CA LYS A 130 9.92 -12.00 2.63
C LYS A 130 10.81 -11.04 1.84
N THR A 131 10.43 -10.73 0.63
CA THR A 131 11.14 -9.87 -0.30
C THR A 131 10.17 -8.84 -0.88
N PRO A 132 9.90 -7.75 -0.15
CA PRO A 132 9.03 -6.69 -0.66
C PRO A 132 9.69 -5.96 -1.83
N VAL A 133 8.90 -5.60 -2.82
CA VAL A 133 9.30 -4.84 -4.02
C VAL A 133 8.36 -3.65 -4.24
N PRO A 134 8.31 -2.71 -3.29
CA PRO A 134 7.32 -1.64 -3.30
C PRO A 134 7.37 -0.78 -4.56
N MET A 135 8.55 -0.60 -5.15
CA MET A 135 8.68 0.19 -6.36
C MET A 135 8.17 -0.53 -7.60
N THR A 136 8.34 -1.86 -7.71
CA THR A 136 7.69 -2.66 -8.76
C THR A 136 6.16 -2.52 -8.67
N VAL A 137 5.62 -2.71 -7.49
CA VAL A 137 4.17 -2.66 -7.26
C VAL A 137 3.59 -1.26 -7.50
N MET A 138 4.32 -0.22 -7.11
CA MET A 138 3.96 1.17 -7.40
C MET A 138 3.93 1.43 -8.92
N GLN A 139 4.95 0.96 -9.66
CA GLN A 139 4.98 1.09 -11.12
C GLN A 139 3.83 0.32 -11.77
N ASP A 140 3.57 -0.91 -11.35
CA ASP A 140 2.44 -1.73 -11.83
C ASP A 140 1.11 -1.01 -11.60
N ALA A 141 0.92 -0.41 -10.42
CA ALA A 141 -0.31 0.31 -10.06
C ALA A 141 -0.60 1.52 -10.97
N LEU A 142 0.43 2.11 -11.55
CA LEU A 142 0.36 3.32 -12.36
C LEU A 142 0.42 3.05 -13.87
N THR A 143 0.41 1.80 -14.31
CA THR A 143 0.39 1.48 -15.74
C THR A 143 -0.92 1.94 -16.39
N PRO A 144 -0.90 2.33 -17.69
CA PRO A 144 -2.12 2.71 -18.40
C PRO A 144 -3.20 1.62 -18.37
N ASP A 145 -2.81 0.34 -18.46
CA ASP A 145 -3.73 -0.79 -18.43
C ASP A 145 -4.41 -0.96 -17.06
N MET A 146 -3.75 -0.57 -15.98
CA MET A 146 -4.34 -0.58 -14.65
C MET A 146 -5.28 0.61 -14.42
N LEU A 147 -4.95 1.77 -14.97
CA LEU A 147 -5.63 3.05 -14.72
C LEU A 147 -6.79 3.32 -15.71
N SER A 148 -6.90 2.56 -16.78
CA SER A 148 -7.94 2.77 -17.82
C SER A 148 -8.63 1.45 -18.16
N GLY A 149 -9.75 1.19 -17.51
CA GLY A 149 -10.51 -0.06 -17.63
C GLY A 149 -9.87 -1.26 -16.93
N GLY A 150 -8.82 -1.05 -16.14
CA GLY A 150 -8.12 -2.06 -15.34
C GLY A 150 -8.57 -2.07 -13.89
N CYS A 151 -7.74 -2.67 -13.04
CA CYS A 151 -8.06 -2.84 -11.61
C CYS A 151 -8.15 -1.52 -10.82
N ASN A 152 -7.44 -0.49 -11.27
CA ASN A 152 -7.40 0.83 -10.63
C ASN A 152 -8.10 1.90 -11.49
N ASP A 153 -9.11 1.48 -12.26
CA ASP A 153 -9.84 2.39 -13.16
C ASP A 153 -10.32 3.64 -12.42
N ASP A 154 -10.18 4.80 -13.06
CA ASP A 154 -10.53 6.13 -12.53
C ASP A 154 -9.83 6.54 -11.22
N PHE A 155 -8.86 5.77 -10.70
CA PHE A 155 -8.11 6.15 -9.50
C PHE A 155 -7.32 7.45 -9.71
N LEU A 156 -6.53 7.52 -10.80
CA LEU A 156 -5.64 8.64 -11.07
C LEU A 156 -6.29 9.68 -11.98
N ARG A 157 -6.44 10.88 -11.44
CA ARG A 157 -6.97 12.04 -12.19
C ARG A 157 -5.84 12.94 -12.67
N LYS A 158 -5.93 13.45 -13.89
CA LYS A 158 -4.88 14.28 -14.50
C LYS A 158 -4.66 15.60 -13.78
N ASP A 159 -5.74 16.21 -13.29
CA ASP A 159 -5.78 17.51 -12.62
C ASP A 159 -5.58 17.43 -11.10
N ALA A 160 -5.54 16.23 -10.52
CA ALA A 160 -5.31 16.04 -9.10
C ALA A 160 -3.81 15.95 -8.78
N LEU A 161 -3.43 16.27 -7.55
CA LEU A 161 -2.12 15.96 -7.00
C LEU A 161 -2.02 14.45 -6.76
N LEU A 162 -0.88 13.86 -7.10
CA LEU A 162 -0.53 12.48 -6.75
C LEU A 162 0.44 12.47 -5.58
N ALA A 163 0.00 11.94 -4.44
CA ALA A 163 0.89 11.66 -3.32
C ALA A 163 1.24 10.17 -3.30
N VAL A 164 2.52 9.85 -3.45
CA VAL A 164 3.05 8.49 -3.31
C VAL A 164 3.66 8.34 -1.93
N ILE A 165 3.07 7.49 -1.10
CA ILE A 165 3.56 7.21 0.26
C ILE A 165 4.07 5.78 0.30
N VAL A 166 5.37 5.61 0.56
CA VAL A 166 6.02 4.31 0.70
C VAL A 166 6.33 4.04 2.16
N LEU A 167 5.83 2.92 2.67
CA LEU A 167 6.10 2.45 4.01
C LEU A 167 6.77 1.07 3.93
N ASN A 168 8.08 1.02 4.10
CA ASN A 168 8.85 -0.22 3.98
C ASN A 168 9.96 -0.32 5.02
N GLY A 169 10.04 -1.43 5.75
CA GLY A 169 11.04 -1.64 6.81
C GLY A 169 12.46 -1.90 6.31
N ASP A 170 12.61 -2.29 5.05
CA ASP A 170 13.87 -2.60 4.40
C ASP A 170 14.10 -1.73 3.17
N GLN A 171 15.28 -1.85 2.55
CA GLN A 171 15.55 -1.27 1.24
C GLN A 171 14.83 -2.06 0.14
N ASP A 172 14.63 -1.43 -1.01
CA ASP A 172 14.15 -2.12 -2.22
C ASP A 172 15.33 -2.37 -3.17
N ASP A 173 16.00 -3.51 -2.94
CA ASP A 173 17.15 -3.91 -3.74
C ASP A 173 16.78 -4.84 -4.90
N LEU A 174 15.48 -5.16 -5.06
CA LEU A 174 15.02 -6.17 -6.00
C LEU A 174 14.19 -5.60 -7.15
N THR A 175 13.62 -4.42 -6.99
CA THR A 175 12.90 -3.77 -8.08
C THR A 175 13.86 -3.42 -9.22
N PRO A 176 13.59 -3.84 -10.46
CA PRO A 176 14.40 -3.50 -11.61
C PRO A 176 14.47 -1.99 -11.86
N GLY A 177 15.57 -1.54 -12.48
CA GLY A 177 15.79 -0.14 -12.80
C GLY A 177 16.49 0.63 -11.69
N THR A 178 16.51 1.93 -11.83
CA THR A 178 17.11 2.87 -10.88
C THR A 178 16.02 3.67 -10.16
N PRO A 179 16.32 4.29 -9.01
CA PRO A 179 15.38 5.21 -8.34
C PRO A 179 14.84 6.31 -9.26
N GLN A 180 15.65 6.77 -10.23
CA GLN A 180 15.20 7.74 -11.24
C GLN A 180 14.18 7.11 -12.20
N ASP A 181 14.43 5.89 -12.68
CA ASP A 181 13.48 5.19 -13.56
C ASP A 181 12.12 4.99 -12.85
N TRP A 182 12.13 4.72 -11.55
CA TRP A 182 10.90 4.59 -10.76
C TRP A 182 10.14 5.92 -10.66
N TYR A 183 10.88 7.03 -10.43
CA TYR A 183 10.28 8.36 -10.41
C TYR A 183 9.75 8.77 -11.79
N ASP A 184 10.48 8.47 -12.85
CA ASP A 184 10.06 8.75 -14.22
C ASP A 184 8.75 8.04 -14.58
N ALA A 185 8.50 6.83 -14.03
CA ALA A 185 7.23 6.15 -14.18
C ALA A 185 6.07 6.91 -13.51
N VAL A 186 6.30 7.49 -12.33
CA VAL A 186 5.29 8.35 -11.66
C VAL A 186 5.04 9.61 -12.47
N VAL A 187 6.08 10.25 -12.98
CA VAL A 187 6.00 11.45 -13.84
C VAL A 187 5.22 11.13 -15.12
N ALA A 188 5.50 9.98 -15.75
CA ALA A 188 4.79 9.54 -16.95
C ALA A 188 3.29 9.33 -16.68
N ALA A 189 2.93 8.70 -15.55
CA ALA A 189 1.52 8.52 -15.14
C ALA A 189 0.80 9.86 -14.94
N LYS A 190 1.51 10.91 -14.50
CA LYS A 190 1.00 12.29 -14.39
C LYS A 190 1.13 13.12 -15.67
N GLY A 191 1.44 12.46 -16.80
CA GLY A 191 1.55 13.15 -18.11
C GLY A 191 2.69 14.16 -18.18
N GLY A 192 3.75 13.95 -17.40
CA GLY A 192 4.93 14.83 -17.35
C GLY A 192 4.82 16.00 -16.36
N ASN A 193 3.77 16.08 -15.55
CA ASN A 193 3.58 17.17 -14.59
C ASN A 193 4.20 16.82 -13.22
N GLU A 194 5.47 17.13 -13.06
CA GLU A 194 6.23 16.88 -11.82
C GLU A 194 5.73 17.72 -10.63
N GLU A 195 5.23 18.94 -10.88
CA GLU A 195 4.70 19.81 -9.83
C GLU A 195 3.43 19.25 -9.15
N ALA A 196 2.76 18.29 -9.81
CA ALA A 196 1.59 17.61 -9.25
C ALA A 196 1.96 16.27 -8.56
N ILE A 197 3.22 16.08 -8.18
CA ILE A 197 3.72 14.86 -7.54
C ILE A 197 4.37 15.18 -6.19
N VAL A 198 3.94 14.48 -5.16
CA VAL A 198 4.59 14.49 -3.83
C VAL A 198 5.00 13.06 -3.49
N THR A 199 6.21 12.87 -3.01
CA THR A 199 6.69 11.57 -2.53
C THR A 199 7.05 11.64 -1.05
N LEU A 200 6.56 10.68 -0.27
CA LEU A 200 6.95 10.48 1.12
C LEU A 200 7.40 9.04 1.30
N VAL A 201 8.62 8.85 1.72
CA VAL A 201 9.18 7.53 2.01
C VAL A 201 9.49 7.41 3.50
N LEU A 202 8.94 6.39 4.13
CA LEU A 202 9.28 5.97 5.48
C LEU A 202 9.97 4.61 5.39
N SER A 203 11.28 4.59 5.63
CA SER A 203 12.09 3.37 5.53
C SER A 203 13.24 3.38 6.54
N ASN A 204 14.07 2.33 6.54
CA ASN A 204 15.27 2.32 7.35
C ASN A 204 16.28 3.38 6.88
N ASP A 205 17.17 3.79 7.77
CA ASP A 205 18.22 4.78 7.51
C ASP A 205 19.64 4.17 7.61
N LEU A 206 19.76 2.88 7.35
CA LEU A 206 21.04 2.13 7.43
C LEU A 206 22.07 2.57 6.38
N ASP A 207 21.71 3.43 5.45
CA ASP A 207 22.59 4.07 4.48
C ASP A 207 23.37 5.28 5.04
N LEU A 208 23.06 5.71 6.26
CA LEU A 208 23.70 6.85 6.91
C LEU A 208 24.84 6.42 7.84
N PRO A 209 25.89 7.25 8.04
CA PRO A 209 27.01 6.95 8.94
C PRO A 209 26.61 6.75 10.40
N ASN A 210 25.50 7.34 10.84
CA ASN A 210 24.94 7.21 12.18
C ASN A 210 23.44 6.92 12.08
N PRO A 211 23.05 5.72 11.65
CA PRO A 211 21.67 5.38 11.47
C PRO A 211 20.91 5.37 12.80
N LYS A 212 19.66 5.80 12.79
CA LYS A 212 18.76 5.64 13.95
C LYS A 212 18.30 4.19 14.06
N CYS A 213 18.20 3.50 12.95
CA CYS A 213 17.91 2.09 12.92
C CYS A 213 19.10 1.27 13.42
N PRO A 214 18.89 0.23 14.26
CA PRO A 214 19.97 -0.63 14.72
C PRO A 214 20.44 -1.53 13.59
N GLY A 215 21.72 -1.49 13.26
CA GLY A 215 22.32 -2.36 12.26
C GLY A 215 23.63 -1.80 11.69
N PRO A 216 24.28 -2.55 10.81
CA PRO A 216 25.46 -2.07 10.11
C PRO A 216 25.04 -1.00 9.09
N VAL A 217 25.94 -0.06 8.81
CA VAL A 217 25.76 0.87 7.69
C VAL A 217 25.80 0.08 6.37
N LEU A 218 24.77 0.24 5.57
CA LEU A 218 24.62 -0.37 4.25
C LEU A 218 25.02 0.61 3.15
N GLY A 219 24.89 0.19 1.90
CA GLY A 219 25.00 1.08 0.74
C GLY A 219 23.83 2.08 0.65
N PRO A 220 23.84 2.97 -0.34
CA PRO A 220 22.76 3.95 -0.51
C PRO A 220 21.39 3.27 -0.54
N ASN A 221 20.44 3.81 0.21
CA ASN A 221 19.06 3.32 0.22
C ASN A 221 18.34 3.77 -1.07
N PRO A 222 17.95 2.85 -1.97
CA PRO A 222 17.28 3.22 -3.23
C PRO A 222 15.95 3.96 -3.00
N LEU A 223 15.24 3.67 -1.91
CA LEU A 223 13.98 4.34 -1.58
C LEU A 223 14.21 5.80 -1.15
N ARG A 224 15.34 6.10 -0.48
CA ARG A 224 15.75 7.49 -0.20
C ARG A 224 16.03 8.23 -1.49
N LEU A 225 16.80 7.62 -2.40
CA LEU A 225 17.12 8.23 -3.68
C LEU A 225 15.87 8.45 -4.54
N PHE A 226 14.90 7.57 -4.49
CA PHE A 226 13.59 7.78 -5.11
C PHE A 226 12.87 9.01 -4.53
N ALA A 227 12.83 9.17 -3.21
CA ALA A 227 12.23 10.34 -2.60
C ALA A 227 12.94 11.63 -3.01
N GLU A 228 14.29 11.61 -3.03
CA GLU A 228 15.12 12.76 -3.37
C GLU A 228 15.08 13.13 -4.87
N ALA A 229 14.65 12.22 -5.74
CA ALA A 229 14.43 12.51 -7.17
C ALA A 229 13.23 13.44 -7.40
N ALA A 230 12.25 13.46 -6.51
CA ALA A 230 11.06 14.29 -6.63
C ALA A 230 11.30 15.72 -6.09
N ALA A 231 10.81 16.74 -6.80
CA ALA A 231 10.88 18.14 -6.35
C ALA A 231 10.21 18.36 -4.98
N HIS A 232 9.14 17.62 -4.70
CA HIS A 232 8.40 17.64 -3.44
C HIS A 232 8.54 16.28 -2.72
N GLY A 233 9.77 15.79 -2.67
CA GLY A 233 10.08 14.51 -2.05
C GLY A 233 10.59 14.63 -0.62
N ARG A 234 10.22 13.66 0.22
CA ARG A 234 10.67 13.58 1.60
C ARG A 234 10.96 12.14 2.00
N PHE A 235 12.10 11.96 2.66
CA PHE A 235 12.45 10.71 3.31
C PHE A 235 12.45 10.89 4.83
N GLU A 236 11.83 9.98 5.55
CA GLU A 236 11.87 9.91 7.01
C GLU A 236 12.26 8.50 7.46
N THR A 237 12.99 8.44 8.57
CA THR A 237 13.33 7.15 9.14
C THR A 237 12.13 6.54 9.86
N ILE A 238 11.96 5.22 9.67
CA ILE A 238 10.94 4.43 10.37
C ILE A 238 11.38 4.06 11.81
N CYS A 239 12.63 4.31 12.17
CA CYS A 239 13.21 4.04 13.48
C CYS A 239 13.20 5.27 14.36
#